data_995c50c9f63f9e6bd0dad27edfec1110
#
_entry.id   995c50c9f63f9e6bd0dad27edfec1110
#
_cell.length_a   1.000
_cell.length_b   1.000
_cell.length_c   1.000
_cell.angle_alpha   90.00
_cell.angle_beta   90.00
_cell.angle_gamma   90.00
#
_symmetry.space_group_name_H-M   'P 1'
#
loop_
_entity.id
_entity.type
_entity.pdbx_description
1 polymer ?
#
loop_
_entity_poly.entity_id
_entity_poly.type
_entity_poly.pdbx_seq_one_letter_code
_entity_poly.pdbx_strand_id
1 'polypeptide(L)'
;MFFAESVKIALSNLLLHKLRTSLTMLGMIFGVAAVLSMLSIGAGAGREALSLIQKMGLRNVLIRAKAFEEEELRIIRQDSPGLTRHDVQALGQVLPAGTRIHAKKEHKTYQIASALGRADSRILGVGAGYPLAANLEVVEGSFFLPTDGLKRHQVCVLGKTARRKLFGLNPALGEPVKIDALWFIVVGVLADQLLEKDEFEGVKIESVNNDIYIPLETLLAKYERKPVENELDEIIVQLPQDQDLSEQAAVISGMVASTHRNIDDFSIVVPERLLEQSRQTQRIFNLVMGAIASISLLVGGIGIMNIMLASVLERTNEIGLRRAVGARRRDIGRQFLLEALAISLSGAALGVLLGSSISSAVSTYAGWPTTITGVSVLLAVGVSASVGLVFGIYPARKASRVSPIEALRYE
;
A
#
# COMPACT_ATOMS: atom_id res chain seq x y z
N MET A 1 -9.80 -29.04 34.96
CA MET A 1 -9.75 -28.45 36.31
C MET A 1 -8.37 -27.83 36.61
N PHE A 2 -7.26 -28.51 36.44
CA PHE A 2 -5.89 -27.99 36.70
C PHE A 2 -5.49 -26.73 35.90
N PHE A 3 -5.94 -26.55 34.64
CA PHE A 3 -5.55 -25.42 33.83
C PHE A 3 -6.14 -24.09 34.35
N ALA A 4 -7.42 -24.08 34.72
CA ALA A 4 -8.09 -22.88 35.25
C ALA A 4 -7.51 -22.45 36.62
N GLU A 5 -7.15 -23.41 37.48
CA GLU A 5 -6.47 -23.13 38.75
C GLU A 5 -5.06 -22.59 38.55
N SER A 6 -4.29 -23.17 37.62
CA SER A 6 -2.93 -22.67 37.29
C SER A 6 -2.96 -21.25 36.76
N VAL A 7 -3.92 -20.90 35.89
CA VAL A 7 -4.13 -19.53 35.38
C VAL A 7 -4.53 -18.56 36.49
N LYS A 8 -5.41 -18.98 37.43
CA LYS A 8 -5.85 -18.18 38.57
C LYS A 8 -4.69 -17.91 39.54
N ILE A 9 -3.86 -18.90 39.77
CA ILE A 9 -2.65 -18.78 40.58
C ILE A 9 -1.62 -17.87 39.91
N ALA A 10 -1.43 -18.00 38.59
CA ALA A 10 -0.55 -17.12 37.83
C ALA A 10 -1.00 -15.65 37.90
N LEU A 11 -2.29 -15.39 37.73
CA LEU A 11 -2.83 -14.03 37.88
C LEU A 11 -2.71 -13.46 39.29
N SER A 12 -2.92 -14.27 40.34
CA SER A 12 -2.79 -13.79 41.71
C SER A 12 -1.36 -13.41 42.06
N ASN A 13 -0.38 -14.17 41.56
CA ASN A 13 1.05 -13.91 41.80
C ASN A 13 1.52 -12.64 41.04
N LEU A 14 0.96 -12.34 39.88
CA LEU A 14 1.22 -11.10 39.17
C LEU A 14 0.84 -9.84 39.96
N LEU A 15 -0.15 -9.96 40.86
CA LEU A 15 -0.62 -8.87 41.70
C LEU A 15 0.23 -8.66 43.01
N LEU A 16 1.01 -9.63 43.41
CA LEU A 16 1.83 -9.54 44.64
C LEU A 16 3.10 -8.70 44.46
N HIS A 17 3.74 -8.75 43.27
CA HIS A 17 4.97 -7.99 42.96
C HIS A 17 4.75 -7.02 41.79
N LYS A 18 3.82 -6.08 41.96
CA LYS A 18 3.29 -5.20 40.88
C LYS A 18 4.37 -4.51 40.06
N LEU A 19 5.40 -3.92 40.67
CA LEU A 19 6.45 -3.18 39.95
C LEU A 19 7.32 -4.09 39.06
N ARG A 20 7.73 -5.28 39.57
CA ARG A 20 8.56 -6.20 38.79
C ARG A 20 7.78 -6.80 37.62
N THR A 21 6.54 -7.19 37.92
CA THR A 21 5.64 -7.77 36.91
C THR A 21 5.27 -6.77 35.82
N SER A 22 4.94 -5.52 36.19
CA SER A 22 4.61 -4.50 35.19
C SER A 22 5.81 -4.19 34.30
N LEU A 23 7.02 -4.05 34.86
CA LEU A 23 8.21 -3.72 34.08
C LEU A 23 8.59 -4.83 33.10
N THR A 24 8.40 -6.08 33.47
CA THR A 24 8.71 -7.23 32.60
C THR A 24 7.62 -7.47 31.55
N MET A 25 6.36 -7.28 31.94
CA MET A 25 5.24 -7.33 30.98
C MET A 25 5.32 -6.21 29.95
N LEU A 26 5.83 -5.02 30.29
CA LEU A 26 6.02 -3.92 29.33
C LEU A 26 6.89 -4.33 28.14
N GLY A 27 8.01 -5.04 28.38
CA GLY A 27 8.85 -5.54 27.28
C GLY A 27 8.09 -6.48 26.36
N MET A 28 7.25 -7.37 26.90
CA MET A 28 6.42 -8.28 26.11
C MET A 28 5.31 -7.53 25.38
N ILE A 29 4.59 -6.63 26.07
CA ILE A 29 3.51 -5.81 25.50
C ILE A 29 4.02 -4.98 24.33
N PHE A 30 5.13 -4.23 24.54
CA PHE A 30 5.71 -3.41 23.47
C PHE A 30 6.28 -4.25 22.33
N GLY A 31 6.91 -5.40 22.64
CA GLY A 31 7.40 -6.31 21.61
C GLY A 31 6.28 -6.84 20.71
N VAL A 32 5.18 -7.31 21.30
CA VAL A 32 4.00 -7.79 20.55
C VAL A 32 3.31 -6.65 19.81
N ALA A 33 3.16 -5.49 20.45
CA ALA A 33 2.58 -4.31 19.83
C ALA A 33 3.39 -3.86 18.60
N ALA A 34 4.73 -3.85 18.72
CA ALA A 34 5.62 -3.51 17.61
C ALA A 34 5.50 -4.51 16.46
N VAL A 35 5.47 -5.82 16.73
CA VAL A 35 5.29 -6.86 15.71
C VAL A 35 3.94 -6.68 15.00
N LEU A 36 2.86 -6.50 15.75
CA LEU A 36 1.53 -6.35 15.17
C LEU A 36 1.43 -5.07 14.33
N SER A 37 1.90 -3.93 14.86
CA SER A 37 1.87 -2.65 14.16
C SER A 37 2.68 -2.71 12.87
N MET A 38 3.90 -3.28 12.91
CA MET A 38 4.76 -3.48 11.75
C MET A 38 4.05 -4.30 10.66
N LEU A 39 3.49 -5.46 11.02
CA LEU A 39 2.79 -6.32 10.06
C LEU A 39 1.53 -5.64 9.50
N SER A 40 0.81 -4.87 10.32
CA SER A 40 -0.40 -4.17 9.91
C SER A 40 -0.11 -3.01 8.96
N ILE A 41 0.93 -2.21 9.23
CA ILE A 41 1.38 -1.11 8.37
C ILE A 41 1.91 -1.69 7.05
N GLY A 42 2.77 -2.71 7.10
CA GLY A 42 3.32 -3.35 5.91
C GLY A 42 2.23 -3.97 5.00
N ALA A 43 1.22 -4.62 5.58
CA ALA A 43 0.10 -5.17 4.82
C ALA A 43 -0.78 -4.09 4.21
N GLY A 44 -0.98 -2.97 4.89
CA GLY A 44 -1.72 -1.81 4.40
C GLY A 44 -1.01 -1.14 3.23
N ALA A 45 0.26 -0.76 3.42
CA ALA A 45 1.08 -0.14 2.40
C ALA A 45 1.22 -1.02 1.13
N GLY A 46 1.37 -2.34 1.29
CA GLY A 46 1.42 -3.27 0.16
C GLY A 46 0.12 -3.32 -0.65
N ARG A 47 -1.04 -3.25 0.00
CA ARG A 47 -2.34 -3.20 -0.68
C ARG A 47 -2.55 -1.88 -1.40
N GLU A 48 -2.18 -0.77 -0.78
CA GLU A 48 -2.25 0.55 -1.40
C GLU A 48 -1.37 0.62 -2.64
N ALA A 49 -0.09 0.23 -2.52
CA ALA A 49 0.83 0.18 -3.65
C ALA A 49 0.26 -0.63 -4.81
N LEU A 50 -0.26 -1.82 -4.54
CA LEU A 50 -0.88 -2.67 -5.56
C LEU A 50 -2.10 -2.00 -6.20
N SER A 51 -2.98 -1.37 -5.40
CA SER A 51 -4.15 -0.65 -5.91
C SER A 51 -3.77 0.51 -6.83
N LEU A 52 -2.76 1.30 -6.45
CA LEU A 52 -2.29 2.42 -7.26
C LEU A 52 -1.68 1.96 -8.58
N ILE A 53 -0.88 0.90 -8.54
CA ILE A 53 -0.24 0.34 -9.73
C ILE A 53 -1.24 -0.33 -10.66
N GLN A 54 -2.28 -0.98 -10.11
CA GLN A 54 -3.38 -1.52 -10.92
C GLN A 54 -4.09 -0.42 -11.70
N LYS A 55 -4.24 0.78 -11.14
CA LYS A 55 -4.83 1.95 -11.82
C LYS A 55 -3.93 2.49 -12.94
N MET A 56 -2.61 2.41 -12.78
CA MET A 56 -1.65 2.77 -13.84
C MET A 56 -1.56 1.71 -14.94
N GLY A 57 -2.05 0.49 -14.68
CA GLY A 57 -1.93 -0.68 -15.55
C GLY A 57 -0.57 -1.39 -15.38
N LEU A 58 -0.62 -2.62 -14.87
CA LEU A 58 0.59 -3.42 -14.56
C LEU A 58 1.50 -3.66 -15.77
N ARG A 59 0.92 -3.74 -16.96
CA ARG A 59 1.63 -4.03 -18.22
C ARG A 59 1.89 -2.78 -19.06
N ASN A 60 1.73 -1.60 -18.48
CA ASN A 60 1.96 -0.35 -19.16
C ASN A 60 3.41 0.15 -18.97
N VAL A 61 3.96 0.73 -20.01
CA VAL A 61 5.12 1.63 -19.96
C VAL A 61 4.62 3.02 -20.30
N LEU A 62 4.77 3.96 -19.36
CA LEU A 62 4.29 5.33 -19.51
C LEU A 62 5.45 6.21 -19.93
N ILE A 63 5.33 6.91 -21.04
CA ILE A 63 6.29 7.89 -21.52
C ILE A 63 5.64 9.26 -21.30
N ARG A 64 6.20 10.07 -20.43
CA ARG A 64 5.68 11.40 -20.06
C ARG A 64 6.62 12.49 -20.48
N ALA A 65 6.10 13.55 -21.05
CA ALA A 65 6.84 14.76 -21.29
C ALA A 65 7.27 15.38 -19.94
N LYS A 66 8.51 15.80 -19.83
CA LYS A 66 8.98 16.54 -18.66
C LYS A 66 8.44 17.94 -18.69
N ALA A 67 8.11 18.48 -17.52
CA ALA A 67 7.72 19.87 -17.36
C ALA A 67 8.99 20.73 -17.26
N PHE A 68 9.06 21.77 -18.09
CA PHE A 68 10.11 22.79 -18.09
C PHE A 68 9.49 24.17 -17.98
N GLU A 69 10.28 25.14 -17.55
CA GLU A 69 9.89 26.55 -17.64
C GLU A 69 9.85 27.01 -19.10
N GLU A 70 9.07 28.04 -19.39
CA GLU A 70 8.80 28.45 -20.78
C GLU A 70 10.07 28.86 -21.54
N GLU A 71 11.07 29.42 -20.84
CA GLU A 71 12.36 29.81 -21.42
C GLU A 71 13.23 28.58 -21.76
N GLU A 72 13.32 27.62 -20.86
CA GLU A 72 14.04 26.36 -21.09
C GLU A 72 13.38 25.56 -22.22
N LEU A 73 12.06 25.55 -22.26
CA LEU A 73 11.28 24.84 -23.28
C LEU A 73 11.56 25.40 -24.68
N ARG A 74 11.75 26.72 -24.82
CA ARG A 74 12.12 27.35 -26.11
C ARG A 74 13.48 26.90 -26.61
N ILE A 75 14.43 26.70 -25.70
CA ILE A 75 15.78 26.19 -26.05
C ILE A 75 15.68 24.72 -26.46
N ILE A 76 15.02 23.90 -25.64
CA ILE A 76 14.85 22.47 -25.89
C ILE A 76 14.14 22.24 -27.25
N ARG A 77 13.15 23.07 -27.60
CA ARG A 77 12.38 22.93 -28.86
C ARG A 77 13.17 23.29 -30.13
N GLN A 78 14.36 23.80 -30.03
CA GLN A 78 15.26 23.96 -31.17
C GLN A 78 15.81 22.61 -31.65
N ASP A 79 16.03 21.70 -30.72
CA ASP A 79 16.66 20.40 -30.97
C ASP A 79 15.72 19.21 -30.83
N SER A 80 14.75 19.26 -29.90
CA SER A 80 13.73 18.21 -29.72
C SER A 80 12.33 18.71 -30.03
N PRO A 81 11.52 17.94 -30.81
CA PRO A 81 10.13 18.29 -31.08
C PRO A 81 9.21 18.04 -29.88
N GLY A 82 9.68 17.38 -28.80
CA GLY A 82 8.89 16.81 -27.73
C GLY A 82 8.09 15.58 -28.16
N LEU A 83 7.23 15.07 -27.29
CA LEU A 83 6.40 13.92 -27.63
C LEU A 83 5.39 14.26 -28.73
N THR A 84 5.41 13.45 -29.79
CA THR A 84 4.64 13.64 -31.01
C THR A 84 3.92 12.37 -31.45
N ARG A 85 3.01 12.49 -32.41
CA ARG A 85 2.41 11.32 -33.08
C ARG A 85 3.44 10.52 -33.90
N HIS A 86 4.56 11.13 -34.28
CA HIS A 86 5.65 10.42 -34.93
C HIS A 86 6.27 9.37 -34.01
N ASP A 87 6.41 9.67 -32.72
CA ASP A 87 6.91 8.70 -31.73
C ASP A 87 5.95 7.52 -31.58
N VAL A 88 4.64 7.77 -31.58
CA VAL A 88 3.61 6.71 -31.57
C VAL A 88 3.75 5.79 -32.78
N GLN A 89 3.97 6.35 -33.97
CA GLN A 89 4.17 5.58 -35.21
C GLN A 89 5.48 4.80 -35.19
N ALA A 90 6.57 5.42 -34.75
CA ALA A 90 7.89 4.80 -34.65
C ALA A 90 7.88 3.62 -33.67
N LEU A 91 7.29 3.81 -32.48
CA LEU A 91 7.09 2.74 -31.51
C LEU A 91 6.24 1.59 -32.05
N GLY A 92 5.19 1.90 -32.82
CA GLY A 92 4.33 0.90 -33.44
C GLY A 92 5.04 0.02 -34.48
N GLN A 93 6.17 0.49 -35.05
CA GLN A 93 6.97 -0.28 -36.01
C GLN A 93 8.01 -1.18 -35.35
N VAL A 94 8.48 -0.81 -34.15
CA VAL A 94 9.59 -1.48 -33.46
C VAL A 94 9.09 -2.48 -32.41
N LEU A 95 7.95 -2.21 -31.79
CA LEU A 95 7.47 -3.03 -30.68
C LEU A 95 6.79 -4.32 -31.15
N PRO A 96 6.77 -5.38 -30.30
CA PRO A 96 6.18 -6.67 -30.64
C PRO A 96 4.71 -6.57 -31.06
N ALA A 97 4.29 -7.50 -31.93
CA ALA A 97 2.88 -7.62 -32.33
C ALA A 97 1.99 -7.84 -31.09
N GLY A 98 0.82 -7.19 -31.09
CA GLY A 98 -0.09 -7.21 -29.94
C GLY A 98 0.13 -6.07 -28.94
N THR A 99 1.19 -5.27 -29.09
CA THR A 99 1.36 -4.03 -28.32
C THR A 99 0.28 -3.01 -28.70
N ARG A 100 -0.30 -2.37 -27.69
CA ARG A 100 -1.27 -1.27 -27.90
C ARG A 100 -0.65 0.02 -27.41
N ILE A 101 -0.73 1.06 -28.24
CA ILE A 101 -0.16 2.37 -27.95
C ILE A 101 -1.29 3.38 -27.87
N HIS A 102 -1.34 4.11 -26.77
CA HIS A 102 -2.35 5.13 -26.52
C HIS A 102 -1.67 6.45 -26.23
N ALA A 103 -2.11 7.50 -26.94
CA ALA A 103 -1.60 8.84 -26.75
C ALA A 103 -2.60 9.67 -25.94
N LYS A 104 -2.09 10.58 -25.12
CA LYS A 104 -2.87 11.51 -24.31
C LYS A 104 -2.31 12.92 -24.48
N LYS A 105 -3.22 13.88 -24.65
CA LYS A 105 -2.95 15.32 -24.65
C LYS A 105 -3.88 16.00 -23.66
N GLU A 106 -3.35 16.79 -22.75
CA GLU A 106 -4.11 17.67 -21.88
C GLU A 106 -4.30 19.03 -22.54
N HIS A 107 -5.52 19.54 -22.51
CA HIS A 107 -5.83 20.88 -22.96
C HIS A 107 -6.16 21.77 -21.76
N LYS A 108 -5.41 22.87 -21.63
CA LYS A 108 -5.68 23.90 -20.63
C LYS A 108 -6.87 24.74 -21.08
N THR A 109 -8.00 24.50 -20.44
CA THR A 109 -9.26 25.21 -20.74
C THR A 109 -9.45 26.43 -19.86
N TYR A 110 -10.17 27.44 -20.37
CA TYR A 110 -10.55 28.63 -19.60
C TYR A 110 -11.95 28.47 -18.98
N GLN A 111 -12.83 27.72 -19.61
CA GLN A 111 -14.21 27.59 -19.13
C GLN A 111 -14.86 26.29 -19.61
N ILE A 112 -15.48 25.59 -18.68
CA ILE A 112 -16.34 24.44 -18.96
C ILE A 112 -17.72 24.71 -18.35
N ALA A 113 -18.77 24.66 -19.15
CA ALA A 113 -20.12 24.96 -18.72
C ALA A 113 -21.16 24.09 -19.41
N SER A 114 -22.23 23.81 -18.70
CA SER A 114 -23.49 23.27 -19.24
C SER A 114 -24.61 24.29 -18.99
N ALA A 115 -25.83 23.95 -19.39
CA ALA A 115 -27.00 24.77 -19.07
C ALA A 115 -27.27 24.88 -17.57
N LEU A 116 -26.79 23.90 -16.74
CA LEU A 116 -27.11 23.76 -15.34
C LEU A 116 -25.94 24.10 -14.40
N GLY A 117 -24.71 24.10 -14.87
CA GLY A 117 -23.55 24.32 -14.01
C GLY A 117 -22.25 24.58 -14.73
N ARG A 118 -21.20 24.82 -13.93
CA ARG A 118 -19.82 25.00 -14.41
C ARG A 118 -18.90 24.01 -13.70
N ALA A 119 -17.86 23.57 -14.41
CA ALA A 119 -16.85 22.68 -13.84
C ALA A 119 -15.45 23.28 -14.07
N ASP A 120 -14.58 23.04 -13.07
CA ASP A 120 -13.14 23.18 -13.20
C ASP A 120 -12.58 21.77 -13.36
N SER A 121 -12.49 21.31 -14.59
CA SER A 121 -12.12 19.95 -14.98
C SER A 121 -10.99 19.99 -15.99
N ARG A 122 -10.14 18.96 -16.00
CA ARG A 122 -9.12 18.83 -17.06
C ARG A 122 -9.77 18.24 -18.31
N ILE A 123 -9.33 18.70 -19.45
CA ILE A 123 -9.75 18.18 -20.76
C ILE A 123 -8.63 17.30 -21.29
N LEU A 124 -8.93 16.05 -21.52
CA LEU A 124 -7.98 15.04 -21.99
C LEU A 124 -8.40 14.54 -23.39
N GLY A 125 -7.57 14.81 -24.38
CA GLY A 125 -7.68 14.20 -25.70
C GLY A 125 -7.03 12.83 -25.70
N VAL A 126 -7.82 11.79 -25.98
CA VAL A 126 -7.36 10.40 -25.95
C VAL A 126 -7.94 9.59 -27.10
N GLY A 127 -7.34 8.44 -27.39
CA GLY A 127 -7.88 7.49 -28.37
C GLY A 127 -9.04 6.66 -27.81
N ALA A 128 -9.87 6.08 -28.66
CA ALA A 128 -11.01 5.25 -28.27
C ALA A 128 -10.63 4.00 -27.45
N GLY A 129 -9.41 3.50 -27.58
CA GLY A 129 -8.90 2.36 -26.80
C GLY A 129 -8.33 2.72 -25.43
N TYR A 130 -8.25 4.00 -25.09
CA TYR A 130 -7.66 4.50 -23.85
C TYR A 130 -8.28 3.90 -22.55
N PRO A 131 -9.61 3.66 -22.46
CA PRO A 131 -10.20 3.07 -21.25
C PRO A 131 -9.58 1.73 -20.84
N LEU A 132 -9.18 0.91 -21.80
CA LEU A 132 -8.53 -0.38 -21.52
C LEU A 132 -7.14 -0.20 -20.92
N ALA A 133 -6.37 0.78 -21.38
CA ALA A 133 -5.03 1.06 -20.87
C ALA A 133 -5.06 1.75 -19.51
N ALA A 134 -6.02 2.64 -19.28
CA ALA A 134 -6.18 3.40 -18.04
C ALA A 134 -7.15 2.75 -17.04
N ASN A 135 -7.63 1.53 -17.33
CA ASN A 135 -8.59 0.78 -16.49
C ASN A 135 -9.81 1.63 -16.10
N LEU A 136 -10.40 2.31 -17.11
CA LEU A 136 -11.60 3.15 -16.93
C LEU A 136 -12.86 2.32 -17.22
N GLU A 137 -13.82 2.40 -16.33
CA GLU A 137 -15.13 1.76 -16.47
C GLU A 137 -16.19 2.84 -16.79
N VAL A 138 -17.05 2.57 -17.78
CA VAL A 138 -18.18 3.45 -18.13
C VAL A 138 -19.43 2.89 -17.46
N VAL A 139 -20.11 3.73 -16.66
CA VAL A 139 -21.33 3.34 -15.93
C VAL A 139 -22.60 3.75 -16.71
N GLU A 140 -22.57 4.90 -17.38
CA GLU A 140 -23.71 5.39 -18.16
C GLU A 140 -23.24 5.64 -19.61
N GLY A 141 -23.99 5.15 -20.60
CA GLY A 141 -23.66 5.30 -22.03
C GLY A 141 -22.50 4.43 -22.50
N SER A 142 -21.62 4.99 -23.30
CA SER A 142 -20.43 4.31 -23.85
C SER A 142 -19.26 5.27 -24.01
N PHE A 143 -18.04 4.73 -24.12
CA PHE A 143 -16.92 5.54 -24.57
C PHE A 143 -17.04 5.80 -26.07
N PHE A 144 -16.42 6.88 -26.56
CA PHE A 144 -16.49 7.21 -27.99
C PHE A 144 -15.76 6.15 -28.85
N LEU A 145 -16.21 6.02 -30.07
CA LEU A 145 -15.71 5.02 -31.03
C LEU A 145 -14.49 5.57 -31.80
N PRO A 146 -13.65 4.69 -32.41
CA PRO A 146 -12.57 5.13 -33.31
C PRO A 146 -13.05 6.04 -34.43
N THR A 147 -14.28 5.82 -34.94
CA THR A 147 -14.91 6.62 -35.97
C THR A 147 -15.17 8.08 -35.58
N ASP A 148 -15.39 8.33 -34.28
CA ASP A 148 -15.59 9.68 -33.73
C ASP A 148 -14.31 10.50 -33.82
N GLY A 149 -13.15 9.88 -33.53
CA GLY A 149 -11.85 10.51 -33.75
C GLY A 149 -11.58 10.80 -35.21
N LEU A 150 -11.75 9.80 -36.09
CA LEU A 150 -11.53 9.95 -37.55
C LEU A 150 -12.39 11.03 -38.17
N LYS A 151 -13.65 11.13 -37.76
CA LYS A 151 -14.60 12.16 -38.26
C LYS A 151 -14.54 13.47 -37.48
N ARG A 152 -13.69 13.53 -36.43
CA ARG A 152 -13.54 14.70 -35.53
C ARG A 152 -14.87 15.12 -34.91
N HIS A 153 -15.67 14.14 -34.48
CA HIS A 153 -16.93 14.41 -33.80
C HIS A 153 -16.68 15.11 -32.47
N GLN A 154 -17.55 16.04 -32.12
CA GLN A 154 -17.51 16.77 -30.85
C GLN A 154 -18.32 16.00 -29.80
N VAL A 155 -17.75 14.92 -29.32
CA VAL A 155 -18.32 14.08 -28.27
C VAL A 155 -17.38 14.06 -27.02
N CYS A 156 -17.95 13.88 -25.83
CA CYS A 156 -17.17 13.82 -24.62
C CYS A 156 -17.71 12.74 -23.66
N VAL A 157 -16.78 12.25 -22.81
CA VAL A 157 -17.09 11.35 -21.69
C VAL A 157 -16.68 12.06 -20.42
N LEU A 158 -17.56 12.05 -19.42
CA LEU A 158 -17.38 12.79 -18.18
C LEU A 158 -16.94 11.86 -17.05
N GLY A 159 -15.94 12.28 -16.26
CA GLY A 159 -15.72 11.72 -14.95
C GLY A 159 -16.85 12.06 -13.99
N LYS A 160 -17.03 11.27 -12.96
CA LYS A 160 -18.19 11.37 -12.05
C LYS A 160 -18.31 12.73 -11.35
N THR A 161 -17.18 13.30 -10.92
CA THR A 161 -17.16 14.63 -10.29
C THR A 161 -17.48 15.73 -11.30
N ALA A 162 -16.92 15.66 -12.51
CA ALA A 162 -17.23 16.58 -13.59
C ALA A 162 -18.72 16.54 -13.94
N ARG A 163 -19.30 15.35 -14.09
CA ARG A 163 -20.73 15.14 -14.31
C ARG A 163 -21.57 15.80 -13.23
N ARG A 164 -21.22 15.60 -11.95
CA ARG A 164 -21.98 16.18 -10.83
C ARG A 164 -21.88 17.72 -10.79
N LYS A 165 -20.72 18.30 -11.10
CA LYS A 165 -20.54 19.75 -11.17
C LYS A 165 -21.34 20.38 -12.30
N LEU A 166 -21.42 19.71 -13.48
CA LEU A 166 -22.10 20.23 -14.66
C LEU A 166 -23.61 20.01 -14.63
N PHE A 167 -24.10 18.87 -14.17
CA PHE A 167 -25.50 18.45 -14.28
C PHE A 167 -26.20 18.18 -12.95
N GLY A 168 -25.46 18.18 -11.83
CA GLY A 168 -26.02 17.86 -10.52
C GLY A 168 -26.55 16.42 -10.49
N LEU A 169 -27.83 16.26 -10.25
CA LEU A 169 -28.56 14.97 -10.26
C LEU A 169 -29.26 14.66 -11.59
N ASN A 170 -29.29 15.61 -12.51
CA ASN A 170 -29.98 15.44 -13.80
C ASN A 170 -29.22 14.49 -14.73
N PRO A 171 -29.90 13.83 -15.68
CA PRO A 171 -29.24 13.05 -16.73
C PRO A 171 -28.22 13.89 -17.50
N ALA A 172 -27.08 13.30 -17.80
CA ALA A 172 -26.01 13.98 -18.56
C ALA A 172 -25.89 13.46 -20.00
N LEU A 173 -26.34 12.23 -20.27
CA LEU A 173 -26.25 11.61 -21.59
C LEU A 173 -27.05 12.37 -22.62
N GLY A 174 -26.40 12.65 -23.78
CA GLY A 174 -27.00 13.40 -24.87
C GLY A 174 -27.03 14.93 -24.70
N GLU A 175 -26.71 15.42 -23.52
CA GLU A 175 -26.71 16.84 -23.19
C GLU A 175 -25.41 17.53 -23.70
N PRO A 176 -25.50 18.81 -24.13
CA PRO A 176 -24.37 19.57 -24.59
C PRO A 176 -23.56 20.16 -23.43
N VAL A 177 -22.22 20.07 -23.53
CA VAL A 177 -21.26 20.74 -22.70
C VAL A 177 -20.41 21.69 -23.54
N LYS A 178 -20.30 22.92 -23.11
CA LYS A 178 -19.45 23.93 -23.73
C LYS A 178 -18.05 23.85 -23.09
N ILE A 179 -17.06 23.59 -23.94
CA ILE A 179 -15.64 23.60 -23.56
C ILE A 179 -14.99 24.74 -24.33
N ASP A 180 -14.63 25.81 -23.65
CA ASP A 180 -14.20 27.10 -24.26
C ASP A 180 -15.20 27.60 -25.29
N ALA A 181 -14.83 27.60 -26.56
CA ALA A 181 -15.69 28.07 -27.66
C ALA A 181 -16.52 26.94 -28.32
N LEU A 182 -16.30 25.68 -28.02
CA LEU A 182 -16.87 24.54 -28.71
C LEU A 182 -17.91 23.79 -27.86
N TRP A 183 -18.91 23.21 -28.53
CA TRP A 183 -19.93 22.37 -27.90
C TRP A 183 -19.63 20.90 -28.13
N PHE A 184 -19.71 20.11 -27.08
CA PHE A 184 -19.52 18.66 -27.11
C PHE A 184 -20.76 17.97 -26.54
N ILE A 185 -21.15 16.86 -27.16
CA ILE A 185 -22.26 16.03 -26.68
C ILE A 185 -21.72 14.94 -25.73
N VAL A 186 -22.33 14.81 -24.57
CA VAL A 186 -21.99 13.77 -23.59
C VAL A 186 -22.47 12.41 -24.10
N VAL A 187 -21.54 11.47 -24.33
CA VAL A 187 -21.85 10.11 -24.80
C VAL A 187 -21.64 9.06 -23.70
N GLY A 188 -20.96 9.40 -22.61
CA GLY A 188 -20.75 8.49 -21.50
C GLY A 188 -20.33 9.17 -20.20
N VAL A 189 -20.50 8.44 -19.10
CA VAL A 189 -20.07 8.84 -17.77
C VAL A 189 -19.28 7.69 -17.13
N LEU A 190 -18.11 8.02 -16.58
CA LEU A 190 -17.23 7.04 -15.92
C LEU A 190 -17.68 6.68 -14.51
N ALA A 191 -17.28 5.50 -14.09
CA ALA A 191 -17.37 5.05 -12.69
C ALA A 191 -16.57 5.94 -11.75
N ASP A 192 -16.97 5.97 -10.49
CA ASP A 192 -16.21 6.65 -9.43
C ASP A 192 -14.93 5.89 -9.12
N GLN A 193 -13.80 6.51 -9.29
CA GLN A 193 -12.52 5.95 -8.85
C GLN A 193 -12.04 6.71 -7.62
N LEU A 194 -12.19 6.06 -6.46
CA LEU A 194 -11.62 6.57 -5.22
C LEU A 194 -10.09 6.51 -5.30
N LEU A 195 -9.44 7.67 -5.31
CA LEU A 195 -8.00 7.82 -5.12
C LEU A 195 -7.79 8.34 -3.71
N GLU A 196 -7.10 7.58 -2.89
CA GLU A 196 -6.71 8.02 -1.53
C GLU A 196 -5.44 8.88 -1.55
N LYS A 197 -4.63 8.74 -2.61
CA LYS A 197 -3.40 9.52 -2.80
C LYS A 197 -3.19 9.90 -4.26
N ASP A 198 -2.66 11.09 -4.46
CA ASP A 198 -2.39 11.67 -5.78
C ASP A 198 -0.95 11.39 -6.27
N GLU A 199 -0.10 10.75 -5.44
CA GLU A 199 1.31 10.47 -5.77
C GLU A 199 1.76 9.15 -5.18
N PHE A 200 2.58 8.40 -5.94
CA PHE A 200 3.21 7.16 -5.51
C PHE A 200 4.66 7.08 -6.00
N GLU A 201 5.62 6.93 -5.07
CA GLU A 201 7.08 6.85 -5.35
C GLU A 201 7.57 7.97 -6.27
N GLY A 202 7.10 9.21 -6.03
CA GLY A 202 7.45 10.38 -6.84
C GLY A 202 6.71 10.48 -8.19
N VAL A 203 5.82 9.54 -8.51
CA VAL A 203 5.00 9.55 -9.73
C VAL A 203 3.60 10.04 -9.40
N LYS A 204 3.22 11.15 -10.03
CA LYS A 204 1.87 11.72 -9.87
C LYS A 204 0.82 10.80 -10.50
N ILE A 205 -0.18 10.43 -9.69
CA ILE A 205 -1.36 9.67 -10.12
C ILE A 205 -2.53 10.64 -10.17
N GLU A 206 -3.07 10.84 -11.36
CA GLU A 206 -4.13 11.81 -11.56
C GLU A 206 -5.50 11.21 -11.29
N SER A 207 -6.36 11.95 -10.58
CA SER A 207 -7.74 11.54 -10.35
C SER A 207 -8.56 11.70 -11.61
N VAL A 208 -9.12 10.61 -12.10
CA VAL A 208 -9.97 10.59 -13.30
C VAL A 208 -11.40 11.11 -13.08
N ASN A 209 -11.78 11.30 -11.81
CA ASN A 209 -13.15 11.68 -11.47
C ASN A 209 -13.54 13.10 -11.93
N ASN A 210 -12.55 14.00 -12.00
CA ASN A 210 -12.77 15.38 -12.41
C ASN A 210 -12.31 15.65 -13.86
N ASP A 211 -12.06 14.60 -14.64
CA ASP A 211 -11.60 14.71 -16.02
C ASP A 211 -12.75 14.62 -17.02
N ILE A 212 -12.56 15.25 -18.16
CA ILE A 212 -13.43 15.17 -19.32
C ILE A 212 -12.59 14.66 -20.50
N TYR A 213 -13.04 13.58 -21.10
CA TYR A 213 -12.34 12.92 -22.19
C TYR A 213 -13.00 13.27 -23.52
N ILE A 214 -12.19 13.68 -24.50
CA ILE A 214 -12.62 13.94 -25.88
C ILE A 214 -11.70 13.18 -26.84
N PRO A 215 -12.14 12.91 -28.10
CA PRO A 215 -11.27 12.26 -29.06
C PRO A 215 -10.02 13.11 -29.34
N LEU A 216 -8.85 12.50 -29.31
CA LEU A 216 -7.54 13.16 -29.49
C LEU A 216 -7.49 13.92 -30.82
N GLU A 217 -7.96 13.29 -31.90
CA GLU A 217 -7.97 13.92 -33.23
C GLU A 217 -8.87 15.16 -33.28
N THR A 218 -9.96 15.16 -32.51
CA THR A 218 -10.84 16.33 -32.38
C THR A 218 -10.13 17.43 -31.61
N LEU A 219 -9.45 17.12 -30.54
CA LEU A 219 -8.67 18.09 -29.75
C LEU A 219 -7.59 18.73 -30.60
N LEU A 220 -6.74 17.93 -31.26
CA LEU A 220 -5.61 18.40 -32.06
C LEU A 220 -6.06 19.21 -33.30
N ALA A 221 -7.25 18.97 -33.81
CA ALA A 221 -7.78 19.67 -35.00
C ALA A 221 -8.55 20.96 -34.68
N LYS A 222 -9.14 21.05 -33.46
CA LYS A 222 -10.05 22.14 -33.09
C LYS A 222 -9.46 23.17 -32.16
N TYR A 223 -8.43 22.79 -31.41
CA TYR A 223 -7.76 23.70 -30.49
C TYR A 223 -6.35 24.02 -30.97
N GLU A 224 -6.01 25.30 -30.92
CA GLU A 224 -4.69 25.77 -31.29
C GLU A 224 -3.68 25.38 -30.21
N ARG A 225 -2.51 24.92 -30.63
CA ARG A 225 -1.37 24.57 -29.78
C ARG A 225 -0.33 25.68 -29.88
N LYS A 226 0.25 26.08 -28.75
CA LYS A 226 1.42 26.97 -28.79
C LYS A 226 2.61 26.25 -29.44
N PRO A 227 3.44 26.96 -30.23
CA PRO A 227 4.58 26.34 -30.94
C PRO A 227 5.55 25.58 -30.03
N VAL A 228 5.69 25.99 -28.77
CA VAL A 228 6.61 25.38 -27.79
C VAL A 228 5.97 24.20 -27.04
N GLU A 229 4.66 24.02 -27.10
CA GLU A 229 3.98 22.93 -26.40
C GLU A 229 4.18 21.58 -27.12
N ASN A 230 4.23 20.49 -26.35
CA ASN A 230 4.21 19.14 -26.90
C ASN A 230 2.93 18.86 -27.68
N GLU A 231 3.01 18.06 -28.73
CA GLU A 231 1.83 17.54 -29.40
C GLU A 231 1.09 16.54 -28.50
N LEU A 232 1.84 15.71 -27.76
CA LEU A 232 1.35 14.75 -26.78
C LEU A 232 2.02 15.00 -25.43
N ASP A 233 1.30 14.79 -24.35
CA ASP A 233 1.88 14.90 -22.99
C ASP A 233 2.25 13.54 -22.41
N GLU A 234 1.56 12.47 -22.85
CA GLU A 234 1.82 11.13 -22.41
C GLU A 234 1.54 10.10 -23.51
N ILE A 235 2.40 9.10 -23.62
CA ILE A 235 2.19 7.92 -24.45
C ILE A 235 2.19 6.70 -23.52
N ILE A 236 1.11 5.90 -23.59
CA ILE A 236 0.97 4.66 -22.82
C ILE A 236 1.17 3.50 -23.77
N VAL A 237 2.21 2.71 -23.51
CA VAL A 237 2.51 1.49 -24.26
C VAL A 237 2.08 0.30 -23.42
N GLN A 238 1.02 -0.39 -23.83
CA GLN A 238 0.52 -1.60 -23.19
C GLN A 238 1.13 -2.82 -23.87
N LEU A 239 1.96 -3.55 -23.15
CA LEU A 239 2.68 -4.71 -23.66
C LEU A 239 1.90 -6.02 -23.44
N PRO A 240 2.04 -7.02 -24.33
CA PRO A 240 1.53 -8.38 -24.16
C PRO A 240 2.13 -9.05 -22.89
N GLN A 241 1.45 -10.11 -22.38
CA GLN A 241 1.84 -10.77 -21.14
C GLN A 241 3.17 -11.55 -21.24
N ASP A 242 3.55 -11.96 -22.40
CA ASP A 242 4.75 -12.76 -22.71
C ASP A 242 6.04 -11.96 -22.85
N GLN A 243 5.96 -10.62 -22.81
CA GLN A 243 7.10 -9.72 -23.00
C GLN A 243 7.70 -9.27 -21.66
N ASP A 244 9.04 -9.15 -21.59
CA ASP A 244 9.73 -8.53 -20.45
C ASP A 244 9.58 -7.02 -20.49
N LEU A 245 8.95 -6.46 -19.46
CA LEU A 245 8.72 -5.01 -19.36
C LEU A 245 10.01 -4.21 -19.25
N SER A 246 11.04 -4.75 -18.61
CA SER A 246 12.31 -4.05 -18.42
C SER A 246 13.09 -3.95 -19.70
N GLU A 247 13.11 -5.03 -20.49
CA GLU A 247 13.75 -5.07 -21.80
C GLU A 247 13.03 -4.13 -22.78
N GLN A 248 11.69 -4.24 -22.86
CA GLN A 248 10.92 -3.38 -23.74
C GLN A 248 10.97 -1.90 -23.34
N ALA A 249 11.03 -1.59 -22.06
CA ALA A 249 11.21 -0.20 -21.61
C ALA A 249 12.58 0.38 -22.05
N ALA A 250 13.63 -0.44 -22.10
CA ALA A 250 14.93 -0.01 -22.63
C ALA A 250 14.85 0.27 -24.15
N VAL A 251 14.18 -0.60 -24.91
CA VAL A 251 13.93 -0.39 -26.35
C VAL A 251 13.13 0.89 -26.59
N ILE A 252 12.03 1.09 -25.83
CA ILE A 252 11.20 2.29 -25.88
C ILE A 252 12.03 3.54 -25.59
N SER A 253 12.86 3.48 -24.51
CA SER A 253 13.74 4.59 -24.14
C SER A 253 14.72 4.95 -25.23
N GLY A 254 15.40 3.97 -25.81
CA GLY A 254 16.34 4.18 -26.90
C GLY A 254 15.69 4.76 -28.16
N MET A 255 14.50 4.27 -28.49
CA MET A 255 13.75 4.76 -29.64
C MET A 255 13.31 6.23 -29.48
N VAL A 256 12.68 6.58 -28.35
CA VAL A 256 12.26 7.95 -28.07
C VAL A 256 13.47 8.89 -27.92
N ALA A 257 14.53 8.46 -27.28
CA ALA A 257 15.77 9.25 -27.21
C ALA A 257 16.31 9.55 -28.62
N SER A 258 16.26 8.59 -29.54
CA SER A 258 16.71 8.78 -30.92
C SER A 258 15.83 9.80 -31.66
N THR A 259 14.51 9.75 -31.53
CA THR A 259 13.58 10.73 -32.15
C THR A 259 13.73 12.13 -31.57
N HIS A 260 14.11 12.23 -30.30
CA HIS A 260 14.36 13.48 -29.56
C HIS A 260 15.83 13.95 -29.62
N ARG A 261 16.67 13.38 -30.49
CA ARG A 261 18.12 13.72 -30.65
C ARG A 261 18.89 13.62 -29.34
N ASN A 262 18.56 12.65 -28.51
CA ASN A 262 19.13 12.41 -27.16
C ASN A 262 18.92 13.57 -26.17
N ILE A 263 17.94 14.44 -26.39
CA ILE A 263 17.51 15.44 -25.41
C ILE A 263 16.67 14.75 -24.33
N ASP A 264 16.97 15.04 -23.08
CA ASP A 264 16.29 14.46 -21.93
C ASP A 264 15.00 15.23 -21.57
N ASP A 265 14.02 15.25 -22.48
CA ASP A 265 12.76 15.98 -22.33
C ASP A 265 11.55 15.08 -22.06
N PHE A 266 11.79 13.80 -21.81
CA PHE A 266 10.76 12.82 -21.42
C PHE A 266 11.21 11.98 -20.22
N SER A 267 10.28 11.30 -19.59
CA SER A 267 10.52 10.32 -18.52
C SER A 267 9.77 9.03 -18.83
N ILE A 268 10.38 7.89 -18.47
CA ILE A 268 9.74 6.58 -18.61
C ILE A 268 9.41 6.05 -17.23
N VAL A 269 8.14 5.72 -17.03
CA VAL A 269 7.62 5.13 -15.80
C VAL A 269 7.13 3.73 -16.10
N VAL A 270 7.70 2.75 -15.41
CA VAL A 270 7.28 1.35 -15.46
C VAL A 270 6.64 1.00 -14.12
N PRO A 271 5.30 0.90 -14.03
CA PRO A 271 4.60 0.67 -12.77
C PRO A 271 5.05 -0.59 -12.03
N GLU A 272 5.41 -1.65 -12.74
CA GLU A 272 5.93 -2.88 -12.14
C GLU A 272 7.24 -2.64 -11.37
N ARG A 273 8.16 -1.82 -11.90
CA ARG A 273 9.41 -1.45 -11.19
C ARG A 273 9.13 -0.65 -9.92
N LEU A 274 8.13 0.24 -9.94
CA LEU A 274 7.71 0.97 -8.74
C LEU A 274 7.20 0.00 -7.65
N LEU A 275 6.46 -1.05 -8.05
CA LEU A 275 6.00 -2.08 -7.11
C LEU A 275 7.18 -2.85 -6.50
N GLU A 276 8.17 -3.23 -7.32
CA GLU A 276 9.36 -3.92 -6.84
C GLU A 276 10.17 -3.04 -5.87
N GLN A 277 10.36 -1.78 -6.19
CA GLN A 277 11.03 -0.80 -5.33
C GLN A 277 10.29 -0.65 -3.99
N SER A 278 8.97 -0.48 -4.03
CA SER A 278 8.13 -0.40 -2.84
C SER A 278 8.23 -1.67 -1.99
N ARG A 279 8.21 -2.86 -2.61
CA ARG A 279 8.40 -4.14 -1.91
C ARG A 279 9.79 -4.27 -1.28
N GLN A 280 10.84 -3.79 -1.93
CA GLN A 280 12.20 -3.80 -1.36
C GLN A 280 12.27 -2.88 -0.14
N THR A 281 11.75 -1.66 -0.25
CA THR A 281 11.66 -0.71 0.87
C THR A 281 10.90 -1.31 2.04
N GLN A 282 9.76 -1.96 1.79
CA GLN A 282 8.99 -2.66 2.83
C GLN A 282 9.78 -3.80 3.47
N ARG A 283 10.54 -4.58 2.71
CA ARG A 283 11.37 -5.66 3.27
C ARG A 283 12.42 -5.13 4.22
N ILE A 284 13.11 -4.04 3.85
CA ILE A 284 14.11 -3.38 4.70
C ILE A 284 13.44 -2.86 5.97
N PHE A 285 12.30 -2.17 5.85
CA PHE A 285 11.53 -1.67 6.97
C PHE A 285 11.12 -2.81 7.92
N ASN A 286 10.56 -3.90 7.38
CA ASN A 286 10.16 -5.06 8.16
C ASN A 286 11.35 -5.73 8.87
N LEU A 287 12.53 -5.79 8.23
CA LEU A 287 13.73 -6.34 8.85
C LEU A 287 14.20 -5.49 10.04
N VAL A 288 14.27 -4.18 9.87
CA VAL A 288 14.69 -3.25 10.93
C VAL A 288 13.70 -3.28 12.11
N MET A 289 12.42 -3.16 11.82
CA MET A 289 11.38 -3.17 12.85
C MET A 289 11.28 -4.54 13.54
N GLY A 290 11.46 -5.63 12.77
CA GLY A 290 11.54 -6.98 13.31
C GLY A 290 12.72 -7.17 14.26
N ALA A 291 13.88 -6.59 13.96
CA ALA A 291 15.04 -6.61 14.86
C ALA A 291 14.75 -5.86 16.17
N ILE A 292 14.15 -4.67 16.09
CA ILE A 292 13.77 -3.87 17.28
C ILE A 292 12.75 -4.64 18.14
N ALA A 293 11.73 -5.21 17.50
CA ALA A 293 10.72 -6.01 18.20
C ALA A 293 11.32 -7.26 18.85
N SER A 294 12.28 -7.92 18.18
CA SER A 294 13.00 -9.08 18.71
C SER A 294 13.80 -8.73 19.97
N ILE A 295 14.51 -7.59 19.96
CA ILE A 295 15.22 -7.11 21.15
C ILE A 295 14.23 -6.86 22.30
N SER A 296 13.12 -6.20 22.04
CA SER A 296 12.08 -5.95 23.06
C SER A 296 11.51 -7.25 23.63
N LEU A 297 11.25 -8.23 22.78
CA LEU A 297 10.76 -9.56 23.19
C LEU A 297 11.82 -10.35 23.97
N LEU A 298 13.10 -10.25 23.62
CA LEU A 298 14.19 -10.86 24.38
C LEU A 298 14.27 -10.27 25.79
N VAL A 299 14.20 -8.95 25.92
CA VAL A 299 14.18 -8.27 27.22
C VAL A 299 12.97 -8.70 28.04
N GLY A 300 11.78 -8.75 27.42
CA GLY A 300 10.57 -9.26 28.05
C GLY A 300 10.69 -10.74 28.46
N GLY A 301 11.29 -11.57 27.62
CA GLY A 301 11.56 -12.99 27.92
C GLY A 301 12.52 -13.20 29.10
N ILE A 302 13.61 -12.44 29.14
CA ILE A 302 14.54 -12.45 30.32
C ILE A 302 13.78 -12.02 31.57
N GLY A 303 12.88 -11.05 31.44
CA GLY A 303 12.02 -10.64 32.55
C GLY A 303 11.11 -11.76 33.04
N ILE A 304 10.45 -12.50 32.15
CA ILE A 304 9.64 -13.68 32.50
C ILE A 304 10.52 -14.71 33.24
N MET A 305 11.71 -15.00 32.70
CA MET A 305 12.63 -15.92 33.33
C MET A 305 12.97 -15.50 34.76
N ASN A 306 13.27 -14.23 35.01
CA ASN A 306 13.62 -13.71 36.33
C ASN A 306 12.44 -13.76 37.31
N ILE A 307 11.23 -13.44 36.88
CA ILE A 307 10.01 -13.58 37.69
C ILE A 307 9.79 -15.04 38.09
N MET A 308 9.88 -15.93 37.11
CA MET A 308 9.67 -17.35 37.34
C MET A 308 10.71 -17.95 38.27
N LEU A 309 11.99 -17.52 38.16
CA LEU A 309 13.04 -17.95 39.09
C LEU A 309 12.78 -17.47 40.52
N ALA A 310 12.35 -16.23 40.71
CA ALA A 310 11.95 -15.70 42.00
C ALA A 310 10.75 -16.49 42.59
N SER A 311 9.72 -16.73 41.75
CA SER A 311 8.56 -17.54 42.15
C SER A 311 8.93 -18.98 42.58
N VAL A 312 9.92 -19.59 41.91
CA VAL A 312 10.43 -20.92 42.31
C VAL A 312 11.07 -20.85 43.67
N LEU A 313 11.87 -19.82 43.97
CA LEU A 313 12.51 -19.65 45.27
C LEU A 313 11.48 -19.40 46.38
N GLU A 314 10.52 -18.51 46.17
CA GLU A 314 9.46 -18.20 47.14
C GLU A 314 8.56 -19.40 47.44
N ARG A 315 8.38 -20.30 46.46
CA ARG A 315 7.51 -21.48 46.58
C ARG A 315 8.27 -22.79 46.77
N THR A 316 9.54 -22.73 47.16
CA THR A 316 10.38 -23.92 47.33
C THR A 316 9.77 -24.93 48.29
N ASN A 317 9.22 -24.48 49.43
CA ASN A 317 8.55 -25.30 50.42
C ASN A 317 7.28 -26.00 49.87
N GLU A 318 6.46 -25.27 49.15
CA GLU A 318 5.24 -25.79 48.45
C GLU A 318 5.60 -26.86 47.42
N ILE A 319 6.63 -26.60 46.60
CA ILE A 319 7.14 -27.56 45.59
C ILE A 319 7.67 -28.82 46.30
N GLY A 320 8.42 -28.66 47.38
CA GLY A 320 8.96 -29.74 48.21
C GLY A 320 7.85 -30.64 48.78
N LEU A 321 6.78 -30.03 49.33
CA LEU A 321 5.63 -30.72 49.85
C LEU A 321 4.90 -31.52 48.79
N ARG A 322 4.60 -30.90 47.64
CA ARG A 322 3.96 -31.60 46.52
C ARG A 322 4.77 -32.79 46.04
N ARG A 323 6.11 -32.66 45.99
CA ARG A 323 6.99 -33.74 45.60
C ARG A 323 7.10 -34.84 46.66
N ALA A 324 7.02 -34.49 47.94
CA ALA A 324 6.98 -35.46 49.04
C ALA A 324 5.70 -36.32 49.04
N VAL A 325 4.55 -35.72 48.63
CA VAL A 325 3.25 -36.40 48.48
C VAL A 325 3.14 -37.18 47.16
N GLY A 326 4.18 -37.17 46.31
CA GLY A 326 4.26 -38.02 45.12
C GLY A 326 4.16 -37.35 43.76
N ALA A 327 4.16 -36.02 43.66
CA ALA A 327 4.19 -35.32 42.38
C ALA A 327 5.49 -35.65 41.61
N ARG A 328 5.33 -35.99 40.32
CA ARG A 328 6.48 -36.28 39.43
C ARG A 328 7.19 -34.98 39.03
N ARG A 329 8.50 -35.05 38.73
CA ARG A 329 9.27 -33.91 38.20
C ARG A 329 8.60 -33.27 36.97
N ARG A 330 8.00 -34.09 36.09
CA ARG A 330 7.30 -33.61 34.91
C ARG A 330 6.07 -32.78 35.23
N ASP A 331 5.37 -33.08 36.32
CA ASP A 331 4.14 -32.38 36.70
C ASP A 331 4.46 -30.95 37.16
N ILE A 332 5.51 -30.82 38.01
CA ILE A 332 6.02 -29.51 38.43
C ILE A 332 6.55 -28.72 37.23
N GLY A 333 7.37 -29.35 36.37
CA GLY A 333 7.90 -28.69 35.18
C GLY A 333 6.80 -28.19 34.23
N ARG A 334 5.76 -29.00 33.99
CA ARG A 334 4.59 -28.60 33.17
C ARG A 334 3.82 -27.45 33.80
N GLN A 335 3.62 -27.46 35.13
CA GLN A 335 2.94 -26.38 35.83
C GLN A 335 3.65 -25.04 35.60
N PHE A 336 4.96 -24.97 35.90
CA PHE A 336 5.74 -23.74 35.71
C PHE A 336 5.84 -23.29 34.24
N LEU A 337 5.87 -24.23 33.29
CA LEU A 337 5.84 -23.91 31.87
C LEU A 337 4.50 -23.33 31.46
N LEU A 338 3.37 -23.85 31.98
CA LEU A 338 2.04 -23.28 31.75
C LEU A 338 1.88 -21.90 32.40
N GLU A 339 2.48 -21.66 33.56
CA GLU A 339 2.53 -20.34 34.21
C GLU A 339 3.28 -19.33 33.32
N ALA A 340 4.47 -19.67 32.80
CA ALA A 340 5.23 -18.84 31.89
C ALA A 340 4.44 -18.53 30.60
N LEU A 341 3.77 -19.54 30.04
CA LEU A 341 2.91 -19.39 28.86
C LEU A 341 1.71 -18.47 29.15
N ALA A 342 1.07 -18.61 30.31
CA ALA A 342 -0.05 -17.74 30.70
C ALA A 342 0.38 -16.27 30.84
N ILE A 343 1.57 -16.01 31.42
CA ILE A 343 2.15 -14.67 31.50
C ILE A 343 2.41 -14.11 30.12
N SER A 344 3.03 -14.88 29.22
CA SER A 344 3.33 -14.42 27.88
C SER A 344 2.08 -14.17 27.04
N LEU A 345 1.06 -15.01 27.16
CA LEU A 345 -0.22 -14.83 26.46
C LEU A 345 -1.01 -13.62 26.99
N SER A 346 -0.96 -13.37 28.32
CA SER A 346 -1.59 -12.15 28.87
C SER A 346 -0.88 -10.89 28.38
N GLY A 347 0.47 -10.90 28.32
CA GLY A 347 1.26 -9.84 27.70
C GLY A 347 0.94 -9.68 26.21
N ALA A 348 0.77 -10.80 25.49
CA ALA A 348 0.38 -10.77 24.08
C ALA A 348 -1.02 -10.16 23.87
N ALA A 349 -2.00 -10.50 24.69
CA ALA A 349 -3.35 -9.94 24.60
C ALA A 349 -3.33 -8.40 24.78
N LEU A 350 -2.63 -7.91 25.81
CA LEU A 350 -2.44 -6.48 26.01
C LEU A 350 -1.62 -5.83 24.87
N GLY A 351 -0.61 -6.53 24.37
CA GLY A 351 0.22 -6.10 23.25
C GLY A 351 -0.59 -6.00 21.95
N VAL A 352 -1.50 -6.92 21.70
CA VAL A 352 -2.43 -6.87 20.55
C VAL A 352 -3.37 -5.67 20.68
N LEU A 353 -3.93 -5.42 21.86
CA LEU A 353 -4.78 -4.24 22.10
C LEU A 353 -4.00 -2.93 21.88
N LEU A 354 -2.79 -2.83 22.41
CA LEU A 354 -1.94 -1.65 22.23
C LEU A 354 -1.51 -1.49 20.77
N GLY A 355 -1.08 -2.57 20.11
CA GLY A 355 -0.66 -2.56 18.71
C GLY A 355 -1.79 -2.21 17.76
N SER A 356 -3.01 -2.70 18.02
CA SER A 356 -4.20 -2.31 17.25
C SER A 356 -4.55 -0.83 17.43
N SER A 357 -4.43 -0.31 18.65
CA SER A 357 -4.65 1.11 18.94
C SER A 357 -3.60 2.00 18.23
N ILE A 358 -2.33 1.61 18.26
CA ILE A 358 -1.24 2.30 17.54
C ILE A 358 -1.50 2.27 16.04
N SER A 359 -1.84 1.11 15.47
CA SER A 359 -2.15 0.99 14.03
C SER A 359 -3.32 1.88 13.63
N SER A 360 -4.38 1.93 14.42
CA SER A 360 -5.53 2.81 14.18
C SER A 360 -5.14 4.28 14.28
N ALA A 361 -4.33 4.66 15.27
CA ALA A 361 -3.83 6.02 15.41
C ALA A 361 -2.96 6.45 14.20
N VAL A 362 -2.05 5.58 13.76
CA VAL A 362 -1.23 5.83 12.56
C VAL A 362 -2.11 6.02 11.32
N SER A 363 -3.14 5.20 11.15
CA SER A 363 -4.08 5.36 10.04
C SER A 363 -4.81 6.69 10.08
N THR A 364 -5.27 7.12 11.26
CA THR A 364 -6.10 8.33 11.41
C THR A 364 -5.29 9.61 11.35
N TYR A 365 -4.10 9.65 12.00
CA TYR A 365 -3.30 10.87 12.11
C TYR A 365 -2.24 11.02 11.03
N ALA A 366 -1.61 9.93 10.62
CA ALA A 366 -0.57 9.96 9.60
C ALA A 366 -1.10 9.65 8.19
N GLY A 367 -2.37 9.23 8.04
CA GLY A 367 -2.95 8.87 6.75
C GLY A 367 -2.31 7.62 6.12
N TRP A 368 -1.59 6.82 6.92
CA TRP A 368 -0.98 5.59 6.41
C TRP A 368 -1.98 4.45 6.44
N PRO A 369 -2.19 3.74 5.34
CA PRO A 369 -3.10 2.60 5.32
C PRO A 369 -2.56 1.50 6.24
N THR A 370 -3.39 1.07 7.16
CA THR A 370 -3.07 -0.06 8.04
C THR A 370 -4.16 -1.11 7.93
N THR A 371 -3.75 -2.38 7.86
CA THR A 371 -4.70 -3.48 7.80
C THR A 371 -4.31 -4.55 8.80
N ILE A 372 -5.11 -4.69 9.85
CA ILE A 372 -4.95 -5.77 10.83
C ILE A 372 -5.54 -7.04 10.23
N THR A 373 -4.68 -8.03 9.96
CA THR A 373 -5.10 -9.32 9.44
C THR A 373 -5.11 -10.37 10.55
N GLY A 374 -5.97 -11.38 10.44
CA GLY A 374 -5.95 -12.51 11.39
C GLY A 374 -4.59 -13.20 11.45
N VAL A 375 -3.86 -13.24 10.33
CA VAL A 375 -2.49 -13.78 10.26
C VAL A 375 -1.51 -12.95 11.07
N SER A 376 -1.59 -11.61 11.02
CA SER A 376 -0.73 -10.71 11.79
C SER A 376 -0.92 -10.92 13.30
N VAL A 377 -2.17 -11.05 13.75
CA VAL A 377 -2.48 -11.33 15.16
C VAL A 377 -1.93 -12.69 15.57
N LEU A 378 -2.16 -13.71 14.76
CA LEU A 378 -1.72 -15.09 15.05
C LEU A 378 -0.19 -15.19 15.11
N LEU A 379 0.52 -14.52 14.21
CA LEU A 379 1.98 -14.43 14.24
C LEU A 379 2.49 -13.71 15.50
N ALA A 380 1.91 -12.56 15.84
CA ALA A 380 2.30 -11.79 17.02
C ALA A 380 2.11 -12.59 18.33
N VAL A 381 0.96 -13.27 18.47
CA VAL A 381 0.68 -14.14 19.61
C VAL A 381 1.58 -15.39 19.60
N GLY A 382 1.80 -16.00 18.45
CA GLY A 382 2.67 -17.17 18.28
C GLY A 382 4.12 -16.90 18.67
N VAL A 383 4.67 -15.74 18.24
CA VAL A 383 6.02 -15.32 18.63
C VAL A 383 6.10 -15.09 20.13
N SER A 384 5.10 -14.41 20.72
CA SER A 384 5.06 -14.20 22.18
C SER A 384 4.99 -15.52 22.94
N ALA A 385 4.15 -16.46 22.53
CA ALA A 385 4.06 -17.79 23.14
C ALA A 385 5.39 -18.54 23.03
N SER A 386 6.08 -18.45 21.89
CA SER A 386 7.40 -19.06 21.68
C SER A 386 8.45 -18.49 22.66
N VAL A 387 8.46 -17.17 22.84
CA VAL A 387 9.33 -16.50 23.81
C VAL A 387 9.01 -16.97 25.24
N GLY A 388 7.72 -16.99 25.63
CA GLY A 388 7.31 -17.49 26.94
C GLY A 388 7.73 -18.94 27.22
N LEU A 389 7.61 -19.81 26.21
CA LEU A 389 8.07 -21.20 26.32
C LEU A 389 9.60 -21.30 26.45
N VAL A 390 10.36 -20.63 25.57
CA VAL A 390 11.84 -20.70 25.59
C VAL A 390 12.38 -20.21 26.89
N PHE A 391 11.98 -19.04 27.37
CA PHE A 391 12.46 -18.46 28.63
C PHE A 391 11.84 -19.11 29.86
N GLY A 392 10.70 -19.80 29.76
CA GLY A 392 10.06 -20.59 30.80
C GLY A 392 10.72 -21.96 31.05
N ILE A 393 11.43 -22.54 30.07
CA ILE A 393 12.06 -23.87 30.20
C ILE A 393 13.06 -23.92 31.32
N TYR A 394 13.93 -22.94 31.45
CA TYR A 394 14.98 -22.94 32.46
C TYR A 394 14.42 -22.90 33.90
N PRO A 395 13.53 -21.95 34.28
CA PRO A 395 12.87 -21.94 35.59
C PRO A 395 12.06 -23.22 35.86
N ALA A 396 11.32 -23.71 34.90
CA ALA A 396 10.53 -24.94 35.03
C ALA A 396 11.41 -26.16 35.31
N ARG A 397 12.56 -26.29 34.65
CA ARG A 397 13.54 -27.32 34.94
C ARG A 397 14.14 -27.17 36.37
N LYS A 398 14.44 -25.96 36.81
CA LYS A 398 14.95 -25.68 38.15
C LYS A 398 13.94 -26.05 39.23
N ALA A 399 12.66 -25.65 39.05
CA ALA A 399 11.56 -26.02 39.92
C ALA A 399 11.40 -27.56 40.05
N SER A 400 11.45 -28.27 38.90
CA SER A 400 11.29 -29.73 38.84
C SER A 400 12.40 -30.51 39.55
N ARG A 401 13.58 -29.89 39.78
CA ARG A 401 14.75 -30.51 40.39
C ARG A 401 14.88 -30.23 41.90
N VAL A 402 14.00 -29.40 42.48
CA VAL A 402 14.00 -29.11 43.92
C VAL A 402 13.93 -30.43 44.74
N SER A 403 14.83 -30.61 45.65
CA SER A 403 14.86 -31.79 46.55
C SER A 403 13.79 -31.65 47.64
N PRO A 404 12.88 -32.62 47.83
CA PRO A 404 11.90 -32.56 48.91
C PRO A 404 12.53 -32.42 50.31
N ILE A 405 13.68 -33.06 50.52
CA ILE A 405 14.37 -33.04 51.81
C ILE A 405 14.97 -31.67 52.12
N GLU A 406 15.62 -31.07 51.11
CA GLU A 406 16.19 -29.73 51.27
C GLU A 406 15.12 -28.65 51.37
N ALA A 407 14.03 -28.78 50.57
CA ALA A 407 12.91 -27.83 50.56
C ALA A 407 12.16 -27.74 51.88
N LEU A 408 12.04 -28.87 52.62
CA LEU A 408 11.36 -28.93 53.93
C LEU A 408 12.31 -28.60 55.13
N ARG A 409 13.63 -28.52 54.88
CA ARG A 409 14.63 -28.17 55.88
C ARG A 409 14.95 -26.66 55.89
N TYR A 410 14.56 -25.91 54.89
CA TYR A 410 14.72 -24.46 54.84
C TYR A 410 13.57 -23.81 55.63
N GLU A 411 13.87 -23.34 56.81
CA GLU A 411 13.13 -22.32 57.55
C GLU A 411 13.58 -20.92 57.13
#